data_995f8db036c48c75dcef3acf30ee9c4c
#
_entry.id   995f8db036c48c75dcef3acf30ee9c4c
#
_cell.length_a   1.000
_cell.length_b   1.000
_cell.length_c   1.000
_cell.angle_alpha   90.00
_cell.angle_beta   90.00
_cell.angle_gamma   90.00
#
_symmetry.space_group_name_H-M   'P 1'
#
loop_
_entity.id
_entity.type
_entity.pdbx_description
1 polymer ?
#
loop_
_entity_poly.entity_id
_entity_poly.type
_entity_poly.pdbx_seq_one_letter_code
_entity_poly.pdbx_strand_id
1 'polypeptide(L)'
;MILDTNALSAVADGEASAVEIVGRAERLAVPVIVLGEYGLGIAQSRHRVIYENWLRDWISAVVVLDIDEETTHFYTAIGLELKKKGKPIPANDLWIAAFCRQHSLPLVSRDQHFDLVARLRRLDW
;
A
#
# COMPACT_ATOMS: atom_id res chain seq x y z
N MET A 1 3.53 6.93 -6.64
CA MET A 1 2.35 6.11 -6.26
C MET A 1 2.70 5.15 -5.12
N ILE A 2 1.72 4.80 -4.33
CA ILE A 2 1.85 3.91 -3.18
C ILE A 2 1.26 2.55 -3.57
N LEU A 3 1.90 1.45 -3.15
CA LEU A 3 1.37 0.10 -3.33
C LEU A 3 0.76 -0.40 -2.03
N ASP A 4 -0.43 -1.03 -2.11
CA ASP A 4 -0.92 -1.86 -1.02
C ASP A 4 -0.30 -3.27 -1.08
N THR A 5 -0.66 -4.13 -0.12
CA THR A 5 -0.06 -5.47 -0.02
C THR A 5 -0.38 -6.33 -1.24
N ASN A 6 -1.59 -6.27 -1.76
CA ASN A 6 -1.98 -7.06 -2.95
C ASN A 6 -1.26 -6.56 -4.21
N ALA A 7 -1.07 -5.25 -4.36
CA ALA A 7 -0.31 -4.68 -5.46
C ALA A 7 1.16 -5.11 -5.41
N LEU A 8 1.78 -5.09 -4.22
CA LEU A 8 3.15 -5.57 -4.04
C LEU A 8 3.27 -7.04 -4.40
N SER A 9 2.33 -7.87 -3.95
CA SER A 9 2.28 -9.29 -4.28
C SER A 9 2.15 -9.53 -5.78
N ALA A 10 1.28 -8.78 -6.46
CA ALA A 10 1.09 -8.89 -7.91
C ALA A 10 2.36 -8.52 -8.68
N VAL A 11 3.08 -7.49 -8.25
CA VAL A 11 4.37 -7.10 -8.85
C VAL A 11 5.42 -8.19 -8.63
N ALA A 12 5.49 -8.75 -7.42
CA ALA A 12 6.42 -9.83 -7.10
C ALA A 12 6.16 -11.09 -7.93
N ASP A 13 4.89 -11.37 -8.22
CA ASP A 13 4.49 -12.52 -9.06
C ASP A 13 4.65 -12.24 -10.56
N GLY A 14 5.05 -11.04 -10.94
CA GLY A 14 5.22 -10.65 -12.34
C GLY A 14 3.91 -10.51 -13.11
N GLU A 15 2.79 -10.22 -12.43
CA GLU A 15 1.51 -9.97 -13.09
C GLU A 15 1.64 -8.77 -14.05
N ALA A 16 1.47 -9.01 -15.34
CA ALA A 16 1.82 -8.05 -16.39
C ALA A 16 1.14 -6.69 -16.22
N SER A 17 -0.15 -6.67 -15.87
CA SER A 17 -0.90 -5.43 -15.68
C SER A 17 -0.43 -4.63 -14.47
N ALA A 18 -0.05 -5.31 -13.39
CA ALA A 18 0.50 -4.67 -12.19
C ALA A 18 1.89 -4.08 -12.46
N VAL A 19 2.74 -4.84 -13.13
CA VAL A 19 4.09 -4.39 -13.53
C VAL A 19 4.00 -3.18 -14.45
N GLU A 20 3.05 -3.18 -15.38
CA GLU A 20 2.85 -2.07 -16.31
C GLU A 20 2.45 -0.78 -15.59
N ILE A 21 1.46 -0.85 -14.68
CA ILE A 21 0.99 0.36 -13.99
C ILE A 21 2.07 0.94 -13.07
N VAL A 22 2.80 0.08 -12.38
CA VAL A 22 3.91 0.46 -11.49
C VAL A 22 5.07 1.05 -12.30
N GLY A 23 5.34 0.51 -13.48
CA GLY A 23 6.39 1.01 -14.37
C GLY A 23 6.17 2.44 -14.88
N ARG A 24 4.96 2.96 -14.80
CA ARG A 24 4.63 4.35 -15.16
C ARG A 24 4.89 5.36 -14.05
N ALA A 25 5.19 4.89 -12.85
CA ALA A 25 5.40 5.77 -11.71
C ALA A 25 6.75 6.48 -11.79
N GLU A 26 6.75 7.80 -11.61
CA GLU A 26 7.98 8.57 -11.42
C GLU A 26 8.59 8.27 -10.04
N ARG A 27 7.74 8.09 -9.04
CA ARG A 27 8.12 7.74 -7.67
C ARG A 27 7.23 6.61 -7.18
N LEU A 28 7.87 5.56 -6.68
CA LEU A 28 7.20 4.40 -6.12
C LEU A 28 7.49 4.32 -4.63
N ALA A 29 6.45 4.18 -3.84
CA ALA A 29 6.55 4.12 -2.39
C ALA A 29 5.79 2.92 -1.84
N VAL A 30 6.32 2.34 -0.76
CA VAL A 30 5.69 1.23 -0.06
C VAL A 30 5.64 1.56 1.43
N PRO A 31 4.43 1.59 2.03
CA PRO A 31 4.32 1.77 3.47
C PRO A 31 4.96 0.63 4.26
N VAL A 32 5.57 0.94 5.38
CA VAL A 32 6.15 -0.06 6.28
C VAL A 32 5.12 -1.12 6.71
N ILE A 33 3.84 -0.74 6.85
CA ILE A 33 2.73 -1.65 7.14
C ILE A 33 2.59 -2.72 6.04
N VAL A 34 2.70 -2.30 4.78
CA VAL A 34 2.63 -3.21 3.62
C VAL A 34 3.79 -4.20 3.64
N LEU A 35 4.99 -3.74 3.98
CA LEU A 35 6.15 -4.63 4.11
C LEU A 35 5.94 -5.67 5.21
N GLY A 36 5.35 -5.27 6.34
CA GLY A 36 5.01 -6.20 7.42
C GLY A 36 4.00 -7.26 6.99
N GLU A 37 2.91 -6.85 6.37
CA GLU A 37 1.89 -7.78 5.86
C GLU A 37 2.43 -8.72 4.79
N TYR A 38 3.15 -8.18 3.83
CA TYR A 38 3.76 -8.98 2.76
C TYR A 38 4.81 -9.95 3.32
N GLY A 39 5.68 -9.47 4.20
CA GLY A 39 6.70 -10.29 4.85
C GLY A 39 6.10 -11.45 5.64
N LEU A 40 5.02 -11.21 6.38
CA LEU A 40 4.31 -12.27 7.11
C LEU A 40 3.71 -13.28 6.13
N GLY A 41 3.12 -12.82 5.02
CA GLY A 41 2.55 -13.71 4.00
C GLY A 41 3.59 -14.62 3.36
N ILE A 42 4.71 -14.06 2.91
CA ILE A 42 5.77 -14.87 2.25
C ILE A 42 6.52 -15.77 3.23
N ALA A 43 6.61 -15.42 4.51
CA ALA A 43 7.23 -16.26 5.54
C ALA A 43 6.51 -17.61 5.69
N GLN A 44 5.23 -17.68 5.35
CA GLN A 44 4.40 -18.88 5.38
C GLN A 44 4.40 -19.63 4.05
N SER A 45 5.03 -19.08 3.02
CA SER A 45 5.09 -19.69 1.68
C SER A 45 6.22 -20.69 1.58
N ARG A 46 5.98 -21.79 0.83
CA ARG A 46 7.03 -22.73 0.44
C ARG A 46 8.05 -22.10 -0.52
N HIS A 47 7.72 -20.97 -1.13
CA HIS A 47 8.62 -20.20 -2.00
C HIS A 47 9.25 -19.00 -1.29
N ARG A 48 9.29 -19.03 0.05
CA ARG A 48 9.75 -17.94 0.90
C ARG A 48 11.09 -17.35 0.44
N VAL A 49 12.09 -18.19 0.21
CA VAL A 49 13.45 -17.74 -0.13
C VAL A 49 13.47 -16.95 -1.42
N ILE A 50 12.72 -17.39 -2.43
CA ILE A 50 12.62 -16.70 -3.73
C ILE A 50 11.99 -15.31 -3.54
N TYR A 51 10.90 -15.22 -2.79
CA TYR A 51 10.21 -13.95 -2.55
C TYR A 51 11.03 -13.01 -1.67
N GLU A 52 11.71 -13.51 -0.65
CA GLU A 52 12.58 -12.69 0.20
C GLU A 52 13.75 -12.11 -0.58
N ASN A 53 14.36 -12.89 -1.46
CA ASN A 53 15.44 -12.41 -2.33
C ASN A 53 14.94 -11.36 -3.32
N TRP A 54 13.79 -11.60 -3.93
CA TRP A 54 13.17 -10.62 -4.82
C TRP A 54 12.91 -9.29 -4.09
N LEU A 55 12.31 -9.34 -2.91
CA LEU A 55 12.00 -8.14 -2.12
C LEU A 55 13.27 -7.39 -1.74
N ARG A 56 14.32 -8.08 -1.32
CA ARG A 56 15.59 -7.47 -0.96
C ARG A 56 16.17 -6.65 -2.11
N ASP A 57 16.13 -7.20 -3.31
CA ASP A 57 16.67 -6.52 -4.49
C ASP A 57 15.75 -5.36 -4.93
N TRP A 58 14.44 -5.58 -4.87
CA TRP A 58 13.47 -4.60 -5.32
C TRP A 58 13.33 -3.40 -4.39
N ILE A 59 13.43 -3.62 -3.07
CA ILE A 59 13.18 -2.57 -2.06
C ILE A 59 14.16 -1.39 -2.17
N SER A 60 15.34 -1.61 -2.71
CA SER A 60 16.34 -0.54 -2.90
C SER A 60 15.92 0.48 -3.96
N ALA A 61 15.00 0.13 -4.83
CA ALA A 61 14.50 0.99 -5.92
C ALA A 61 13.27 1.81 -5.54
N VAL A 62 12.75 1.66 -4.32
CA VAL A 62 11.51 2.30 -3.87
C VAL A 62 11.73 3.07 -2.56
N VAL A 63 10.80 3.97 -2.26
CA VAL A 63 10.79 4.69 -0.99
C VAL A 63 9.94 3.92 0.01
N VAL A 64 10.50 3.61 1.17
CA VAL A 64 9.73 3.03 2.28
C VAL A 64 9.19 4.17 3.13
N LEU A 65 7.87 4.17 3.35
CA LEU A 65 7.20 5.18 4.15
C LEU A 65 7.01 4.69 5.58
N ASP A 66 7.63 5.37 6.52
CA ASP A 66 7.49 5.12 7.95
C ASP A 66 6.32 5.91 8.54
N ILE A 67 5.70 5.36 9.58
CA ILE A 67 4.69 6.08 10.36
C ILE A 67 5.41 7.10 11.24
N ASP A 68 5.06 8.37 11.08
CA ASP A 68 5.52 9.45 11.96
C ASP A 68 4.33 10.11 12.68
N GLU A 69 4.60 11.13 13.49
CA GLU A 69 3.56 11.83 14.23
C GLU A 69 2.53 12.47 13.26
N GLU A 70 2.99 13.05 12.16
CA GLU A 70 2.12 13.65 11.15
C GLU A 70 1.17 12.61 10.54
N THR A 71 1.65 11.40 10.28
CA THR A 71 0.82 10.30 9.78
C THR A 71 -0.38 10.03 10.69
N THR A 72 -0.19 10.15 12.01
CA THR A 72 -1.28 9.93 12.98
C THR A 72 -2.41 10.93 12.84
N HIS A 73 -2.12 12.16 12.44
CA HIS A 73 -3.16 13.18 12.19
C HIS A 73 -4.03 12.80 11.01
N PHE A 74 -3.44 12.30 9.94
CA PHE A 74 -4.18 11.80 8.77
C PHE A 74 -4.99 10.55 9.10
N TYR A 75 -4.42 9.63 9.86
CA TYR A 75 -5.10 8.43 10.33
C TYR A 75 -6.37 8.81 11.12
N THR A 76 -6.24 9.70 12.08
CA THR A 76 -7.35 10.17 12.91
C THR A 76 -8.44 10.85 12.08
N ALA A 77 -8.06 11.75 11.17
CA ALA A 77 -9.01 12.47 10.33
C ALA A 77 -9.80 11.53 9.42
N ILE A 78 -9.12 10.62 8.72
CA ILE A 78 -9.77 9.66 7.81
C ILE A 78 -10.64 8.68 8.60
N GLY A 79 -10.13 8.17 9.73
CA GLY A 79 -10.87 7.25 10.59
C GLY A 79 -12.18 7.86 11.08
N LEU A 80 -12.15 9.11 11.49
CA LEU A 80 -13.35 9.83 11.94
C LEU A 80 -14.33 10.06 10.78
N GLU A 81 -13.86 10.48 9.62
CA GLU A 81 -14.69 10.66 8.41
C GLU A 81 -15.45 9.37 8.05
N LEU A 82 -14.74 8.23 8.03
CA LEU A 82 -15.34 6.94 7.70
C LEU A 82 -16.31 6.45 8.76
N LYS A 83 -15.98 6.66 10.02
CA LYS A 83 -16.87 6.31 11.14
C LYS A 83 -18.18 7.08 11.08
N LYS A 84 -18.12 8.38 10.78
CA LYS A 84 -19.32 9.20 10.60
C LYS A 84 -20.20 8.75 9.44
N LYS A 85 -19.60 8.19 8.38
CA LYS A 85 -20.34 7.62 7.25
C LYS A 85 -20.89 6.23 7.56
N GLY A 86 -20.56 5.64 8.72
CA GLY A 86 -20.93 4.27 9.07
C GLY A 86 -20.19 3.22 8.25
N LYS A 87 -19.02 3.55 7.69
CA LYS A 87 -18.26 2.68 6.79
C LYS A 87 -16.78 2.60 7.21
N PRO A 88 -16.47 2.09 8.41
CA PRO A 88 -15.08 1.93 8.84
C PRO A 88 -14.36 0.90 7.96
N ILE A 89 -13.05 1.07 7.81
CA ILE A 89 -12.17 0.12 7.11
C ILE A 89 -11.18 -0.51 8.11
N PRO A 90 -10.54 -1.64 7.77
CA PRO A 90 -9.54 -2.25 8.63
C PRO A 90 -8.39 -1.30 8.97
N ALA A 91 -7.81 -1.47 10.17
CA ALA A 91 -6.79 -0.56 10.68
C ALA A 91 -5.56 -0.44 9.76
N ASN A 92 -5.08 -1.54 9.17
CA ASN A 92 -3.94 -1.49 8.26
C ASN A 92 -4.26 -0.67 7.01
N ASP A 93 -5.46 -0.84 6.46
CA ASP A 93 -5.89 -0.06 5.29
C ASP A 93 -6.08 1.41 5.63
N LEU A 94 -6.49 1.70 6.86
CA LEU A 94 -6.60 3.07 7.35
C LEU A 94 -5.21 3.75 7.41
N TRP A 95 -4.17 3.03 7.85
CA TRP A 95 -2.79 3.52 7.79
C TRP A 95 -2.33 3.77 6.35
N ILE A 96 -2.65 2.85 5.44
CA ILE A 96 -2.32 3.01 4.02
C ILE A 96 -3.01 4.26 3.45
N ALA A 97 -4.29 4.46 3.74
CA ALA A 97 -5.03 5.66 3.33
C ALA A 97 -4.41 6.94 3.91
N ALA A 98 -3.95 6.88 5.17
CA ALA A 98 -3.28 8.00 5.82
C ALA A 98 -2.00 8.40 5.06
N PHE A 99 -1.18 7.45 4.66
CA PHE A 99 0.01 7.71 3.83
C PHE A 99 -0.34 8.37 2.49
N CYS A 100 -1.40 7.89 1.84
CA CYS A 100 -1.83 8.45 0.55
C CYS A 100 -2.19 9.93 0.68
N ARG A 101 -2.94 10.29 1.71
CA ARG A 101 -3.33 11.68 1.95
C ARG A 101 -2.15 12.52 2.42
N GLN A 102 -1.32 12.01 3.32
CA GLN A 102 -0.14 12.70 3.83
C GLN A 102 0.83 13.09 2.72
N HIS A 103 1.10 12.18 1.79
CA HIS A 103 2.06 12.38 0.72
C HIS A 103 1.45 12.82 -0.60
N SER A 104 0.12 12.97 -0.65
CA SER A 104 -0.62 13.34 -1.87
C SER A 104 -0.29 12.43 -3.06
N LEU A 105 -0.22 11.12 -2.80
CA LEU A 105 0.09 10.11 -3.80
C LEU A 105 -1.10 9.18 -4.04
N PRO A 106 -1.31 8.73 -5.29
CA PRO A 106 -2.33 7.73 -5.59
C PRO A 106 -1.93 6.36 -5.04
N LEU A 107 -2.94 5.51 -4.85
CA LEU A 107 -2.79 4.15 -4.35
C LEU A 107 -3.04 3.14 -5.46
N VAL A 108 -2.13 2.20 -5.65
CA VAL A 108 -2.37 1.03 -6.51
C VAL A 108 -3.00 -0.06 -5.64
N SER A 109 -4.26 -0.36 -5.89
CA SER A 109 -5.06 -1.32 -5.12
C SER A 109 -6.28 -1.78 -5.89
N ARG A 110 -6.64 -3.06 -5.77
CA ARG A 110 -7.92 -3.60 -6.25
C ARG A 110 -9.04 -3.47 -5.24
N ASP A 111 -8.73 -3.07 -4.02
CA ASP A 111 -9.70 -3.00 -2.96
C ASP A 111 -10.55 -1.72 -3.06
N GLN A 112 -11.81 -1.92 -3.42
CA GLN A 112 -12.74 -0.81 -3.65
C GLN A 112 -13.12 -0.04 -2.39
N HIS A 113 -12.87 -0.58 -1.19
CA HIS A 113 -13.20 0.18 0.01
C HIS A 113 -12.34 1.46 0.15
N PHE A 114 -11.19 1.55 -0.51
CA PHE A 114 -10.43 2.80 -0.56
C PHE A 114 -11.15 3.92 -1.33
N ASP A 115 -12.13 3.59 -2.17
CA ASP A 115 -12.96 4.59 -2.86
C ASP A 115 -13.86 5.37 -1.89
N LEU A 116 -14.06 4.87 -0.68
CA LEU A 116 -14.78 5.56 0.39
C LEU A 116 -13.97 6.71 1.00
N VAL A 117 -12.68 6.75 0.78
CA VAL A 117 -11.77 7.73 1.38
C VAL A 117 -11.70 8.97 0.48
N ALA A 118 -12.14 10.11 1.00
CA ALA A 118 -12.08 11.37 0.28
C ALA A 118 -10.62 11.76 -0.03
N ARG A 119 -10.41 12.34 -1.20
CA ARG A 119 -9.09 12.82 -1.67
C ARG A 119 -8.03 11.71 -1.79
N LEU A 120 -8.47 10.47 -1.96
CA LEU A 120 -7.62 9.33 -2.28
C LEU A 120 -7.97 8.85 -3.70
N ARG A 121 -6.99 8.81 -4.57
CA ARG A 121 -7.13 8.28 -5.92
C ARG A 121 -6.62 6.85 -5.96
N ARG A 122 -7.51 5.91 -6.21
CA ARG A 122 -7.17 4.51 -6.37
C ARG A 122 -6.93 4.18 -7.85
N LEU A 123 -5.86 3.47 -8.12
CA LEU A 123 -5.52 2.93 -9.45
C LEU A 123 -5.63 1.41 -9.39
N ASP A 124 -6.40 0.85 -10.30
CA ASP A 124 -6.59 -0.60 -10.44
C ASP A 124 -5.66 -1.16 -11.53
N TRP A 125 -5.39 -2.46 -11.47
CA TRP A 125 -4.59 -3.13 -12.50
C TRP A 125 -5.21 -4.38 -13.11
#